data_cf5c796ed22022d8bb5a09143a2488b1
#
_entry.id   cf5c796ed22022d8bb5a09143a2488b1
#
_cell.length_a   1.000
_cell.length_b   1.000
_cell.length_c   1.000
_cell.angle_alpha   90.00
_cell.angle_beta   90.00
_cell.angle_gamma   90.00
#
_symmetry.space_group_name_H-M   'P 1'
#
loop_
_entity.id
_entity.type
_entity.pdbx_description
1 polymer ?
#
loop_
_entity_poly.entity_id
_entity_poly.type
_entity_poly.pdbx_seq_one_letter_code
_entity_poly.pdbx_strand_id
1 'polypeptide(L)'
;MINTKKITDVFFDLDHTLWDFEKNSALTFNLIFNKLNYSIKIKDFLSHYIPINHACWKLYRENKISHKDLRTQRLSQTFKKIKFEIKSNQIEEMSDLYITHLSTFPHLFEGTHDLLEQLKDKYRLHIITNGFEEVQHFKIANSGLKNYFYHIFTAEKIGFKKPHPQIFITALEIAKTSASSSLMIGDSYGADIQGALAVGMQAI
;
A
#
# COMPACT_ATOMS: atom_id res chain seq x y z
N MET A 1 7.04 24.93 4.66
CA MET A 1 6.91 25.10 3.20
C MET A 1 7.93 24.21 2.50
N ILE A 2 7.51 23.45 1.50
CA ILE A 2 8.41 22.59 0.71
C ILE A 2 9.33 23.47 -0.13
N ASN A 3 10.63 23.19 -0.06
CA ASN A 3 11.62 23.89 -0.89
C ASN A 3 11.84 23.09 -2.19
N THR A 4 10.99 23.31 -3.18
CA THR A 4 11.01 22.59 -4.47
C THR A 4 12.28 22.81 -5.28
N LYS A 5 13.02 23.93 -5.08
CA LYS A 5 14.25 24.26 -5.83
C LYS A 5 15.41 23.28 -5.58
N LYS A 6 15.35 22.51 -4.49
CA LYS A 6 16.38 21.53 -4.11
C LYS A 6 16.00 20.09 -4.40
N ILE A 7 14.73 19.84 -4.71
CA ILE A 7 14.25 18.45 -4.92
C ILE A 7 14.72 17.93 -6.27
N THR A 8 15.29 16.74 -6.24
CA THR A 8 15.70 15.97 -7.44
C THR A 8 14.97 14.62 -7.50
N ASP A 9 14.53 14.11 -6.34
CA ASP A 9 13.92 12.80 -6.21
C ASP A 9 12.59 12.89 -5.44
N VAL A 10 11.56 12.23 -5.97
CA VAL A 10 10.26 12.13 -5.32
C VAL A 10 9.94 10.66 -5.06
N PHE A 11 9.67 10.35 -3.81
CA PHE A 11 9.30 9.03 -3.34
C PHE A 11 7.80 9.02 -3.02
N PHE A 12 7.07 8.12 -3.62
CA PHE A 12 5.64 7.96 -3.39
C PHE A 12 5.37 6.71 -2.56
N ASP A 13 4.41 6.79 -1.65
CA ASP A 13 3.67 5.61 -1.28
C ASP A 13 2.76 5.17 -2.44
N LEU A 14 2.30 3.93 -2.43
CA LEU A 14 1.46 3.39 -3.50
C LEU A 14 -0.02 3.35 -3.11
N ASP A 15 -0.34 2.58 -2.06
CA ASP A 15 -1.72 2.30 -1.65
C ASP A 15 -2.32 3.52 -0.94
N HIS A 16 -3.52 3.96 -1.34
CA HIS A 16 -4.18 5.19 -0.88
C HIS A 16 -3.50 6.51 -1.29
N THR A 17 -2.37 6.43 -2.03
CA THR A 17 -1.68 7.61 -2.55
C THR A 17 -1.82 7.72 -4.07
N LEU A 18 -1.43 6.70 -4.81
CA LEU A 18 -1.56 6.61 -6.26
C LEU A 18 -2.60 5.57 -6.67
N TRP A 19 -2.62 4.43 -5.97
CA TRP A 19 -3.49 3.30 -6.24
C TRP A 19 -4.71 3.34 -5.33
N ASP A 20 -5.91 3.34 -5.93
CA ASP A 20 -7.19 3.41 -5.21
C ASP A 20 -7.48 2.07 -4.52
N PHE A 21 -6.89 1.93 -3.32
CA PHE A 21 -6.97 0.68 -2.56
C PHE A 21 -8.41 0.31 -2.24
N GLU A 22 -9.23 1.25 -1.79
CA GLU A 22 -10.59 0.97 -1.35
C GLU A 22 -11.45 0.46 -2.51
N LYS A 23 -11.37 1.09 -3.67
CA LYS A 23 -12.10 0.69 -4.88
C LYS A 23 -11.66 -0.70 -5.35
N ASN A 24 -10.37 -0.93 -5.48
CA ASN A 24 -9.84 -2.21 -5.95
C ASN A 24 -10.12 -3.34 -4.95
N SER A 25 -10.01 -3.07 -3.65
CA SER A 25 -10.36 -4.01 -2.58
C SER A 25 -11.85 -4.37 -2.60
N ALA A 26 -12.73 -3.38 -2.79
CA ALA A 26 -14.17 -3.61 -2.91
C ALA A 26 -14.52 -4.51 -4.11
N LEU A 27 -13.92 -4.25 -5.27
CA LEU A 27 -14.10 -5.07 -6.47
C LEU A 27 -13.58 -6.50 -6.25
N THR A 28 -12.46 -6.64 -5.55
CA THR A 28 -11.88 -7.95 -5.21
C THR A 28 -12.82 -8.76 -4.33
N PHE A 29 -13.34 -8.18 -3.26
CA PHE A 29 -14.29 -8.89 -2.39
C PHE A 29 -15.59 -9.23 -3.11
N ASN A 30 -16.10 -8.33 -3.96
CA ASN A 30 -17.30 -8.62 -4.76
C ASN A 30 -17.07 -9.83 -5.69
N LEU A 31 -15.92 -9.90 -6.35
CA LEU A 31 -15.53 -11.05 -7.18
C LEU A 31 -15.45 -12.33 -6.36
N ILE A 32 -14.81 -12.30 -5.18
CA ILE A 32 -14.62 -13.46 -4.32
C ILE A 32 -15.98 -13.95 -3.77
N PHE A 33 -16.84 -13.06 -3.30
CA PHE A 33 -18.15 -13.44 -2.78
C PHE A 33 -19.02 -14.09 -3.84
N ASN A 34 -19.00 -13.56 -5.07
CA ASN A 34 -19.68 -14.20 -6.21
C ASN A 34 -19.10 -15.58 -6.51
N LYS A 35 -17.77 -15.72 -6.53
CA LYS A 35 -17.09 -17.01 -6.81
C LYS A 35 -17.39 -18.07 -5.74
N LEU A 36 -17.47 -17.66 -4.46
CA LEU A 36 -17.76 -18.56 -3.34
C LEU A 36 -19.26 -18.69 -3.03
N ASN A 37 -20.14 -18.05 -3.80
CA ASN A 37 -21.59 -18.01 -3.58
C ASN A 37 -21.98 -17.50 -2.18
N TYR A 38 -21.26 -16.49 -1.66
CA TYR A 38 -21.57 -15.86 -0.38
C TYR A 38 -22.62 -14.76 -0.56
N SER A 39 -23.77 -14.91 0.10
CA SER A 39 -24.84 -13.91 0.11
C SER A 39 -24.55 -12.77 1.10
N ILE A 40 -23.43 -12.07 0.90
CA ILE A 40 -22.96 -10.95 1.76
C ILE A 40 -23.10 -9.64 0.98
N LYS A 41 -23.77 -8.65 1.58
CA LYS A 41 -23.82 -7.32 1.01
C LYS A 41 -22.44 -6.66 1.13
N ILE A 42 -21.82 -6.37 0.00
CA ILE A 42 -20.45 -5.82 -0.05
C ILE A 42 -20.30 -4.54 0.79
N LYS A 43 -21.27 -3.63 0.74
CA LYS A 43 -21.26 -2.38 1.51
C LYS A 43 -21.21 -2.64 3.03
N ASP A 44 -21.98 -3.61 3.49
CA ASP A 44 -22.01 -3.99 4.91
C ASP A 44 -20.68 -4.62 5.35
N PHE A 45 -20.16 -5.54 4.55
CA PHE A 45 -18.83 -6.12 4.80
C PHE A 45 -17.74 -5.05 4.87
N LEU A 46 -17.66 -4.17 3.89
CA LEU A 46 -16.61 -3.15 3.81
C LEU A 46 -16.70 -2.13 4.96
N SER A 47 -17.88 -1.78 5.44
CA SER A 47 -18.04 -0.86 6.56
C SER A 47 -17.35 -1.38 7.85
N HIS A 48 -17.23 -2.69 7.99
CA HIS A 48 -16.52 -3.33 9.09
C HIS A 48 -15.07 -3.69 8.73
N TYR A 49 -14.83 -4.12 7.48
CA TYR A 49 -13.51 -4.54 7.03
C TYR A 49 -12.49 -3.39 7.02
N ILE A 50 -12.85 -2.22 6.50
CA ILE A 50 -11.93 -1.08 6.35
C ILE A 50 -11.29 -0.70 7.69
N PRO A 51 -12.03 -0.39 8.77
CA PRO A 51 -11.42 -0.03 10.03
C PRO A 51 -10.61 -1.18 10.67
N ILE A 52 -11.06 -2.43 10.52
CA ILE A 52 -10.34 -3.60 11.01
C ILE A 52 -9.04 -3.80 10.23
N ASN A 53 -9.06 -3.64 8.91
CA ASN A 53 -7.87 -3.73 8.06
C ASN A 53 -6.83 -2.67 8.46
N HIS A 54 -7.24 -1.42 8.68
CA HIS A 54 -6.35 -0.35 9.15
C HIS A 54 -5.73 -0.68 10.51
N ALA A 55 -6.51 -1.22 11.45
CA ALA A 55 -6.01 -1.63 12.76
C ALA A 55 -4.99 -2.79 12.65
N CYS A 56 -5.27 -3.80 11.82
CA CYS A 56 -4.35 -4.91 11.58
C CYS A 56 -3.06 -4.44 10.91
N TRP A 57 -3.13 -3.54 9.92
CA TRP A 57 -1.94 -2.94 9.31
C TRP A 57 -1.10 -2.14 10.30
N LYS A 58 -1.73 -1.44 11.25
CA LYS A 58 -1.01 -0.76 12.34
C LYS A 58 -0.23 -1.77 13.19
N LEU A 59 -0.86 -2.85 13.63
CA LEU A 59 -0.20 -3.92 14.39
C LEU A 59 0.96 -4.56 13.60
N TYR A 60 0.78 -4.76 12.30
CA TYR A 60 1.82 -5.32 11.44
C TYR A 60 3.02 -4.37 11.28
N ARG A 61 2.79 -3.06 11.12
CA ARG A 61 3.88 -2.06 11.11
C ARG A 61 4.64 -2.03 12.42
N GLU A 62 3.95 -2.23 13.54
CA GLU A 62 4.54 -2.30 14.89
C GLU A 62 5.18 -3.68 15.21
N ASN A 63 5.25 -4.60 14.26
CA ASN A 63 5.73 -5.98 14.41
C ASN A 63 4.99 -6.79 15.51
N LYS A 64 3.74 -6.43 15.84
CA LYS A 64 2.89 -7.11 16.84
C LYS A 64 2.15 -8.32 16.29
N ILE A 65 2.00 -8.41 14.97
CA ILE A 65 1.42 -9.56 14.27
C ILE A 65 2.29 -9.92 13.07
N SER A 66 2.25 -11.20 12.70
CA SER A 66 2.96 -11.71 11.51
C SER A 66 2.24 -11.34 10.21
N HIS A 67 2.92 -11.56 9.07
CA HIS A 67 2.32 -11.47 7.75
C HIS A 67 1.08 -12.37 7.59
N LYS A 68 1.16 -13.63 8.07
CA LYS A 68 0.03 -14.56 8.06
C LYS A 68 -1.13 -14.05 8.91
N ASP A 69 -0.83 -13.56 10.11
CA ASP A 69 -1.85 -12.99 11.00
C ASP A 69 -2.57 -11.78 10.39
N LEU A 70 -1.83 -10.85 9.77
CA LEU A 70 -2.42 -9.72 9.07
C LEU A 70 -3.44 -10.18 8.03
N ARG A 71 -3.09 -11.18 7.22
CA ARG A 71 -3.93 -11.68 6.14
C ARG A 71 -5.21 -12.32 6.64
N THR A 72 -5.14 -13.09 7.73
CA THR A 72 -6.27 -13.90 8.24
C THR A 72 -7.09 -13.17 9.30
N GLN A 73 -6.46 -12.43 10.22
CA GLN A 73 -7.17 -11.76 11.31
C GLN A 73 -8.12 -10.66 10.81
N ARG A 74 -7.73 -9.86 9.82
CA ARG A 74 -8.62 -8.84 9.25
C ARG A 74 -9.90 -9.43 8.66
N LEU A 75 -9.84 -10.62 8.08
CA LEU A 75 -11.01 -11.35 7.56
C LEU A 75 -11.83 -11.94 8.71
N SER A 76 -11.21 -12.73 9.59
CA SER A 76 -11.92 -13.42 10.68
C SER A 76 -12.61 -12.43 11.61
N GLN A 77 -11.99 -11.29 11.95
CA GLN A 77 -12.60 -10.25 12.77
C GLN A 77 -13.78 -9.59 12.04
N THR A 78 -13.68 -9.37 10.73
CA THR A 78 -14.78 -8.81 9.93
C THR A 78 -15.97 -9.76 9.89
N PHE A 79 -15.76 -11.04 9.59
CA PHE A 79 -16.82 -12.04 9.56
C PHE A 79 -17.51 -12.18 10.91
N LYS A 80 -16.73 -12.16 12.01
CA LYS A 80 -17.28 -12.14 13.37
C LYS A 80 -18.16 -10.89 13.60
N LYS A 81 -17.76 -9.72 13.11
CA LYS A 81 -18.55 -8.48 13.27
C LYS A 81 -19.87 -8.51 12.52
N ILE A 82 -19.89 -9.03 11.32
CA ILE A 82 -21.12 -9.16 10.51
C ILE A 82 -21.94 -10.41 10.90
N LYS A 83 -21.50 -11.17 11.92
CA LYS A 83 -22.16 -12.41 12.41
C LYS A 83 -22.35 -13.46 11.31
N PHE A 84 -21.38 -13.57 10.40
CA PHE A 84 -21.37 -14.60 9.35
C PHE A 84 -20.47 -15.76 9.80
N GLU A 85 -21.04 -16.97 9.86
CA GLU A 85 -20.29 -18.17 10.24
C GLU A 85 -19.35 -18.58 9.10
N ILE A 86 -18.05 -18.66 9.38
CA ILE A 86 -17.02 -19.05 8.44
C ILE A 86 -15.95 -19.90 9.15
N LYS A 87 -15.50 -20.97 8.50
CA LYS A 87 -14.48 -21.87 9.04
C LYS A 87 -13.07 -21.30 8.76
N SER A 88 -12.08 -21.72 9.57
CA SER A 88 -10.70 -21.25 9.44
C SER A 88 -10.10 -21.55 8.07
N ASN A 89 -10.37 -22.71 7.48
CA ASN A 89 -9.90 -23.04 6.13
C ASN A 89 -10.52 -22.17 5.04
N GLN A 90 -11.77 -21.72 5.21
CA GLN A 90 -12.42 -20.79 4.28
C GLN A 90 -11.83 -19.37 4.42
N ILE A 91 -11.39 -18.96 5.61
CA ILE A 91 -10.65 -17.71 5.82
C ILE A 91 -9.32 -17.76 5.07
N GLU A 92 -8.58 -18.87 5.17
CA GLU A 92 -7.31 -19.05 4.46
C GLU A 92 -7.53 -19.01 2.94
N GLU A 93 -8.49 -19.76 2.42
CA GLU A 93 -8.87 -19.73 1.01
C GLU A 93 -9.24 -18.33 0.52
N MET A 94 -10.08 -17.62 1.27
CA MET A 94 -10.45 -16.24 0.93
C MET A 94 -9.25 -15.30 0.96
N SER A 95 -8.35 -15.47 1.94
CA SER A 95 -7.11 -14.71 2.02
C SER A 95 -6.23 -14.91 0.78
N ASP A 96 -6.11 -16.13 0.30
CA ASP A 96 -5.32 -16.46 -0.90
C ASP A 96 -5.98 -15.90 -2.16
N LEU A 97 -7.29 -16.06 -2.30
CA LEU A 97 -8.05 -15.45 -3.39
C LEU A 97 -7.92 -13.92 -3.40
N TYR A 98 -7.95 -13.29 -2.21
CA TYR A 98 -7.80 -11.85 -2.10
C TYR A 98 -6.42 -11.37 -2.59
N ILE A 99 -5.34 -12.03 -2.18
CA ILE A 99 -3.98 -11.69 -2.65
C ILE A 99 -3.85 -11.92 -4.16
N THR A 100 -4.39 -13.02 -4.66
CA THR A 100 -4.35 -13.36 -6.10
C THR A 100 -5.09 -12.35 -6.97
N HIS A 101 -6.27 -11.89 -6.50
CA HIS A 101 -7.14 -11.06 -7.35
C HIS A 101 -6.99 -9.56 -7.10
N LEU A 102 -6.44 -9.12 -5.95
CA LEU A 102 -6.36 -7.70 -5.60
C LEU A 102 -5.64 -6.87 -6.68
N SER A 103 -4.52 -7.36 -7.16
CA SER A 103 -3.69 -6.67 -8.16
C SER A 103 -4.21 -6.77 -9.61
N THR A 104 -5.29 -7.51 -9.84
CA THR A 104 -5.91 -7.59 -11.18
C THR A 104 -6.78 -6.37 -11.50
N PHE A 105 -7.18 -5.59 -10.49
CA PHE A 105 -7.92 -4.35 -10.66
C PHE A 105 -6.95 -3.16 -10.72
N PRO A 106 -6.94 -2.38 -11.82
CA PRO A 106 -5.89 -1.39 -12.06
C PRO A 106 -6.28 0.05 -11.68
N HIS A 107 -7.29 0.26 -10.86
CA HIS A 107 -7.79 1.60 -10.59
C HIS A 107 -6.81 2.44 -9.80
N LEU A 108 -6.51 3.61 -10.33
CA LEU A 108 -5.73 4.67 -9.71
C LEU A 108 -6.66 5.79 -9.24
N PHE A 109 -6.17 6.66 -8.38
CA PHE A 109 -6.85 7.93 -8.12
C PHE A 109 -6.86 8.77 -9.39
N GLU A 110 -7.92 9.57 -9.55
CA GLU A 110 -8.04 10.50 -10.67
C GLU A 110 -6.85 11.46 -10.73
N GLY A 111 -6.34 11.72 -11.92
CA GLY A 111 -5.19 12.60 -12.13
C GLY A 111 -3.81 11.97 -11.86
N THR A 112 -3.74 10.70 -11.41
CA THR A 112 -2.45 10.04 -11.11
C THR A 112 -1.51 10.03 -12.32
N HIS A 113 -1.99 9.61 -13.48
CA HIS A 113 -1.15 9.58 -14.69
C HIS A 113 -0.71 10.99 -15.12
N ASP A 114 -1.62 11.96 -15.09
CA ASP A 114 -1.32 13.35 -15.46
C ASP A 114 -0.26 13.96 -14.53
N LEU A 115 -0.36 13.68 -13.23
CA LEU A 115 0.63 14.10 -12.24
C LEU A 115 2.01 13.48 -12.51
N LEU A 116 2.07 12.17 -12.73
CA LEU A 116 3.32 11.46 -12.97
C LEU A 116 3.97 11.90 -14.29
N GLU A 117 3.18 12.14 -15.34
CA GLU A 117 3.67 12.71 -16.61
C GLU A 117 4.33 14.08 -16.42
N GLN A 118 3.74 14.96 -15.59
CA GLN A 118 4.30 16.29 -15.33
C GLN A 118 5.57 16.25 -14.47
N LEU A 119 5.74 15.20 -13.65
CA LEU A 119 6.85 15.08 -12.71
C LEU A 119 8.06 14.33 -13.28
N LYS A 120 7.85 13.32 -14.13
CA LYS A 120 8.90 12.40 -14.59
C LYS A 120 10.07 13.08 -15.32
N ASP A 121 9.81 14.19 -16.00
CA ASP A 121 10.84 14.93 -16.76
C ASP A 121 11.64 15.90 -15.86
N LYS A 122 11.16 16.15 -14.63
CA LYS A 122 11.77 17.09 -13.68
C LYS A 122 12.45 16.39 -12.52
N TYR A 123 11.95 15.20 -12.15
CA TYR A 123 12.37 14.47 -10.94
C TYR A 123 12.54 12.99 -11.25
N ARG A 124 13.44 12.33 -10.55
CA ARG A 124 13.45 10.87 -10.51
C ARG A 124 12.37 10.39 -9.56
N LEU A 125 11.48 9.55 -10.06
CA LEU A 125 10.35 9.07 -9.27
C LEU A 125 10.64 7.66 -8.72
N HIS A 126 10.24 7.41 -7.48
CA HIS A 126 10.46 6.16 -6.77
C HIS A 126 9.22 5.78 -5.97
N ILE A 127 9.09 4.50 -5.60
CA ILE A 127 8.08 4.02 -4.66
C ILE A 127 8.74 3.51 -3.39
N ILE A 128 8.18 3.85 -2.21
CA ILE A 128 8.47 3.19 -0.93
C ILE A 128 7.15 2.71 -0.34
N THR A 129 6.98 1.38 -0.21
CA THR A 129 5.72 0.78 0.22
C THR A 129 5.90 -0.29 1.30
N ASN A 130 4.91 -0.40 2.20
CA ASN A 130 4.80 -1.49 3.18
C ASN A 130 4.01 -2.70 2.64
N GLY A 131 3.47 -2.61 1.43
CA GLY A 131 2.75 -3.72 0.80
C GLY A 131 3.66 -4.89 0.44
N PHE A 132 3.05 -6.05 0.20
CA PHE A 132 3.77 -7.30 -0.13
C PHE A 132 4.42 -7.19 -1.50
N GLU A 133 5.70 -7.56 -1.59
CA GLU A 133 6.54 -7.29 -2.77
C GLU A 133 5.88 -7.75 -4.07
N GLU A 134 5.47 -9.02 -4.14
CA GLU A 134 4.84 -9.58 -5.34
C GLU A 134 3.57 -8.82 -5.73
N VAL A 135 2.69 -8.54 -4.76
CA VAL A 135 1.43 -7.82 -5.00
C VAL A 135 1.68 -6.41 -5.51
N GLN A 136 2.67 -5.69 -4.95
CA GLN A 136 2.99 -4.33 -5.37
C GLN A 136 3.55 -4.29 -6.80
N HIS A 137 4.42 -5.23 -7.17
CA HIS A 137 4.92 -5.32 -8.54
C HIS A 137 3.79 -5.57 -9.55
N PHE A 138 2.84 -6.46 -9.24
CA PHE A 138 1.68 -6.68 -10.11
C PHE A 138 0.75 -5.46 -10.18
N LYS A 139 0.47 -4.78 -9.06
CA LYS A 139 -0.31 -3.53 -9.06
C LYS A 139 0.31 -2.48 -9.99
N ILE A 140 1.61 -2.23 -9.83
CA ILE A 140 2.35 -1.23 -10.63
C ILE A 140 2.33 -1.59 -12.11
N ALA A 141 2.52 -2.86 -12.45
CA ALA A 141 2.50 -3.32 -13.84
C ALA A 141 1.10 -3.19 -14.46
N ASN A 142 0.07 -3.70 -13.77
CA ASN A 142 -1.30 -3.75 -14.30
C ASN A 142 -1.97 -2.38 -14.36
N SER A 143 -1.55 -1.42 -13.54
CA SER A 143 -2.06 -0.03 -13.59
C SER A 143 -1.27 0.91 -14.50
N GLY A 144 -0.32 0.38 -15.27
CA GLY A 144 0.46 1.17 -16.23
C GLY A 144 1.51 2.09 -15.59
N LEU A 145 1.83 1.86 -14.31
CA LEU A 145 2.75 2.73 -13.56
C LEU A 145 4.23 2.37 -13.73
N LYS A 146 4.54 1.19 -14.29
CA LYS A 146 5.90 0.63 -14.32
C LYS A 146 6.97 1.57 -14.88
N ASN A 147 6.64 2.30 -15.92
CA ASN A 147 7.60 3.14 -16.66
C ASN A 147 7.87 4.51 -16.03
N TYR A 148 7.17 4.87 -14.96
CA TYR A 148 7.39 6.13 -14.26
C TYR A 148 8.48 6.05 -13.20
N PHE A 149 8.74 4.86 -12.63
CA PHE A 149 9.56 4.72 -11.44
C PHE A 149 10.93 4.10 -11.72
N TYR A 150 11.98 4.77 -11.25
CA TYR A 150 13.35 4.26 -11.29
C TYR A 150 13.56 3.10 -10.33
N HIS A 151 12.99 3.18 -9.12
CA HIS A 151 13.09 2.14 -8.11
C HIS A 151 11.76 1.92 -7.40
N ILE A 152 11.50 0.68 -7.00
CA ILE A 152 10.40 0.26 -6.16
C ILE A 152 11.01 -0.39 -4.93
N PHE A 153 10.82 0.24 -3.77
CA PHE A 153 11.33 -0.20 -2.48
C PHE A 153 10.19 -0.80 -1.68
N THR A 154 10.22 -2.09 -1.47
CA THR A 154 9.24 -2.80 -0.62
C THR A 154 9.84 -3.07 0.75
N ALA A 155 9.00 -3.04 1.79
CA ALA A 155 9.42 -3.35 3.14
C ALA A 155 9.95 -4.79 3.27
N GLU A 156 9.41 -5.73 2.50
CA GLU A 156 9.88 -7.11 2.49
C GLU A 156 11.31 -7.24 1.97
N LYS A 157 11.64 -6.56 0.87
CA LYS A 157 12.96 -6.59 0.26
C LYS A 157 14.03 -5.90 1.11
N ILE A 158 13.66 -4.79 1.77
CA ILE A 158 14.59 -4.03 2.62
C ILE A 158 14.71 -4.65 4.03
N GLY A 159 13.68 -5.35 4.51
CA GLY A 159 13.62 -5.92 5.86
C GLY A 159 13.10 -4.96 6.94
N PHE A 160 12.74 -3.73 6.57
CA PHE A 160 12.20 -2.71 7.49
C PHE A 160 10.94 -2.09 6.91
N LYS A 161 9.93 -1.83 7.79
CA LYS A 161 8.66 -1.22 7.41
C LYS A 161 8.67 0.28 7.75
N LYS A 162 8.06 1.12 6.92
CA LYS A 162 7.73 2.50 7.30
C LYS A 162 6.91 2.50 8.61
N PRO A 163 7.21 3.32 9.61
CA PRO A 163 8.11 4.48 9.61
C PRO A 163 9.54 4.21 10.05
N HIS A 164 10.03 2.96 10.09
CA HIS A 164 11.39 2.69 10.54
C HIS A 164 12.41 3.45 9.66
N PRO A 165 13.37 4.21 10.25
CA PRO A 165 14.30 5.05 9.49
C PRO A 165 15.07 4.30 8.41
N GLN A 166 15.42 3.03 8.67
CA GLN A 166 16.26 2.24 7.76
C GLN A 166 15.64 2.06 6.37
N ILE A 167 14.30 1.97 6.23
CA ILE A 167 13.70 1.83 4.89
C ILE A 167 13.96 3.07 4.04
N PHE A 168 13.89 4.27 4.63
CA PHE A 168 14.17 5.53 3.95
C PHE A 168 15.65 5.70 3.66
N ILE A 169 16.52 5.42 4.63
CA ILE A 169 17.99 5.50 4.48
C ILE A 169 18.44 4.60 3.34
N THR A 170 18.03 3.33 3.34
CA THR A 170 18.38 2.37 2.27
C THR A 170 17.83 2.81 0.92
N ALA A 171 16.61 3.36 0.86
CA ALA A 171 16.04 3.88 -0.37
C ALA A 171 16.86 5.07 -0.92
N LEU A 172 17.28 5.99 -0.07
CA LEU A 172 18.14 7.13 -0.44
C LEU A 172 19.51 6.66 -0.96
N GLU A 173 20.15 5.70 -0.28
CA GLU A 173 21.43 5.13 -0.68
C GLU A 173 21.36 4.46 -2.06
N ILE A 174 20.36 3.60 -2.30
CA ILE A 174 20.19 2.92 -3.59
C ILE A 174 19.82 3.92 -4.70
N ALA A 175 18.97 4.91 -4.41
CA ALA A 175 18.64 5.97 -5.35
C ALA A 175 19.80 6.95 -5.59
N LYS A 176 20.88 6.87 -4.80
CA LYS A 176 22.04 7.77 -4.84
C LYS A 176 21.62 9.24 -4.75
N THR A 177 20.81 9.56 -3.74
CA THR A 177 20.30 10.90 -3.47
C THR A 177 20.46 11.26 -1.99
N SER A 178 20.34 12.55 -1.66
CA SER A 178 20.36 13.01 -0.27
C SER A 178 18.95 13.20 0.28
N ALA A 179 18.79 13.08 1.59
CA ALA A 179 17.51 13.36 2.24
C ALA A 179 17.02 14.80 1.95
N SER A 180 17.93 15.79 1.97
CA SER A 180 17.59 17.20 1.71
C SER A 180 17.14 17.50 0.27
N SER A 181 17.45 16.60 -0.67
CA SER A 181 17.04 16.68 -2.08
C SER A 181 15.87 15.75 -2.41
N SER A 182 15.25 15.17 -1.40
CA SER A 182 14.20 14.15 -1.57
C SER A 182 12.90 14.57 -0.90
N LEU A 183 11.79 14.26 -1.57
CA LEU A 183 10.42 14.50 -1.10
C LEU A 183 9.68 13.15 -0.99
N MET A 184 9.09 12.86 0.17
CA MET A 184 8.14 11.76 0.35
C MET A 184 6.71 12.28 0.20
N ILE A 185 5.89 11.58 -0.57
CA ILE A 185 4.45 11.84 -0.74
C ILE A 185 3.69 10.57 -0.33
N GLY A 186 2.77 10.70 0.64
CA GLY A 186 2.02 9.55 1.12
C GLY A 186 0.83 9.91 1.98
N ASP A 187 -0.14 8.99 2.11
CA ASP A 187 -1.39 9.18 2.85
C ASP A 187 -1.23 9.03 4.37
N SER A 188 -0.25 8.24 4.79
CA SER A 188 -0.07 7.90 6.20
C SER A 188 0.84 8.89 6.93
N TYR A 189 0.23 9.79 7.74
CA TYR A 189 1.02 10.72 8.55
C TYR A 189 2.10 10.01 9.39
N GLY A 190 1.77 8.89 10.05
CA GLY A 190 2.71 8.16 10.91
C GLY A 190 3.77 7.39 10.14
N ALA A 191 3.38 6.70 9.05
CA ALA A 191 4.30 5.83 8.32
C ALA A 191 5.15 6.62 7.31
N ASP A 192 4.52 7.49 6.53
CA ASP A 192 5.18 8.18 5.42
C ASP A 192 5.81 9.49 5.88
N ILE A 193 4.98 10.38 6.47
CA ILE A 193 5.41 11.75 6.75
C ILE A 193 6.40 11.79 7.91
N GLN A 194 6.01 11.25 9.08
CA GLN A 194 6.92 11.26 10.23
C GLN A 194 8.19 10.44 9.98
N GLY A 195 8.07 9.29 9.29
CA GLY A 195 9.22 8.45 8.95
C GLY A 195 10.21 9.17 8.04
N ALA A 196 9.75 9.84 6.98
CA ALA A 196 10.59 10.59 6.06
C ALA A 196 11.22 11.83 6.73
N LEU A 197 10.45 12.59 7.50
CA LEU A 197 10.97 13.75 8.25
C LEU A 197 12.05 13.34 9.25
N ALA A 198 11.92 12.18 9.91
CA ALA A 198 12.91 11.69 10.87
C ALA A 198 14.30 11.43 10.27
N VAL A 199 14.40 11.21 8.97
CA VAL A 199 15.67 11.05 8.25
C VAL A 199 16.10 12.30 7.48
N GLY A 200 15.38 13.43 7.63
CA GLY A 200 15.70 14.71 7.02
C GLY A 200 15.18 14.91 5.58
N MET A 201 14.30 14.04 5.09
CA MET A 201 13.56 14.27 3.84
C MET A 201 12.50 15.36 4.06
N GLN A 202 12.06 15.99 2.97
CA GLN A 202 10.79 16.72 2.97
C GLN A 202 9.63 15.73 2.79
N ALA A 203 8.42 16.07 3.30
CA ALA A 203 7.26 15.17 3.20
C ALA A 203 5.93 15.93 3.14
N ILE A 204 4.97 15.42 2.40
CA ILE A 204 3.58 15.89 2.28
C ILE A 204 2.61 14.71 2.23
#